data_021661ab25abfb28c371d34df0cbba50
#
_entry.id   021661ab25abfb28c371d34df0cbba50
#
_cell.length_a   1.000
_cell.length_b   1.000
_cell.length_c   1.000
_cell.angle_alpha   90.00
_cell.angle_beta   90.00
_cell.angle_gamma   90.00
#
_symmetry.space_group_name_H-M   'P 1'
#
loop_
_entity.id
_entity.type
_entity.pdbx_description
1 polymer ?
#
loop_
_entity_poly.entity_id
_entity_poly.type
_entity_poly.pdbx_seq_one_letter_code
_entity_poly.pdbx_strand_id
1 'polypeptide(L)'
;MAALRGWVAGGGGLLVVLGRRATEGYLGPVEELLPVSFSVPEGVQEATVAIAFVLDKSASMAGRAGTLRKIDLLKEAVAQAVEVMRPEDVVAAVAFDRDPHWLVGPSPAQDAEAELYTALRALSPSGGTDLYPAVEEALAALAPLRARLKHILLVSDGRTVREGRDFPTLYREVADSGVGLTAIAVGPVPDTEVLGELTRAAGGSLLLLPDIRELPRVLIRETQRVVRPRFLEGEFPVQPGPAAPGLGLHELSLPPLHGYTLTFPKPTAEVALLSAKADPVLALARLGLGRVAALTPISPAAGPRIGSLPRTCPGSCPGSFPPCGRRPPRWRSPGPGRGGGCW
;
A
#
# COMPACT_ATOMS: atom_id res chain seq x y z
N MET A 1 -14.89 17.31 17.58
CA MET A 1 -15.21 15.88 17.80
C MET A 1 -16.39 15.64 18.72
N ALA A 2 -16.46 16.23 19.91
CA ALA A 2 -17.61 16.07 20.83
C ALA A 2 -18.96 16.38 20.17
N ALA A 3 -19.05 17.47 19.39
CA ALA A 3 -20.28 17.87 18.69
C ALA A 3 -20.73 16.81 17.64
N LEU A 4 -19.79 16.27 16.84
CA LEU A 4 -20.09 15.23 15.86
C LEU A 4 -20.58 13.94 16.55
N ARG A 5 -19.89 13.53 17.61
CA ARG A 5 -20.29 12.37 18.43
C ARG A 5 -21.69 12.57 19.04
N GLY A 6 -21.95 13.77 19.61
CA GLY A 6 -23.25 14.09 20.18
C GLY A 6 -24.37 14.09 19.13
N TRP A 7 -24.09 14.61 17.93
CA TRP A 7 -25.06 14.61 16.83
C TRP A 7 -25.40 13.19 16.37
N VAL A 8 -24.39 12.34 16.17
CA VAL A 8 -24.63 10.94 15.82
C VAL A 8 -25.37 10.21 16.93
N ALA A 9 -24.90 10.35 18.19
CA ALA A 9 -25.55 9.70 19.33
C ALA A 9 -27.03 10.13 19.53
N GLY A 10 -27.39 11.34 19.11
CA GLY A 10 -28.75 11.86 19.08
C GLY A 10 -29.65 11.35 17.95
N GLY A 11 -29.14 10.43 17.08
CA GLY A 11 -29.91 9.82 15.98
C GLY A 11 -29.42 10.19 14.59
N GLY A 12 -28.32 10.94 14.48
CA GLY A 12 -27.70 11.27 13.19
C GLY A 12 -27.04 10.07 12.52
N GLY A 13 -26.92 10.11 11.16
CA GLY A 13 -26.19 9.12 10.37
C GLY A 13 -24.87 9.69 9.86
N LEU A 14 -23.74 8.99 10.08
CA LEU A 14 -22.43 9.37 9.59
C LEU A 14 -21.89 8.30 8.62
N LEU A 15 -21.59 8.68 7.38
CA LEU A 15 -20.87 7.86 6.43
C LEU A 15 -19.48 8.46 6.19
N VAL A 16 -18.44 7.65 6.42
CA VAL A 16 -17.06 8.02 6.12
C VAL A 16 -16.54 7.15 5.01
N VAL A 17 -16.05 7.79 3.93
CA VAL A 17 -15.39 7.10 2.83
C VAL A 17 -13.88 7.21 3.03
N LEU A 18 -13.23 6.07 3.19
CA LEU A 18 -11.81 5.96 3.50
C LEU A 18 -11.01 5.87 2.19
N GLY A 19 -10.45 7.00 1.77
CA GLY A 19 -9.52 7.06 0.64
C GLY A 19 -8.05 6.98 1.07
N ARG A 20 -7.10 7.08 0.12
CA ARG A 20 -5.64 7.05 0.39
C ARG A 20 -5.21 7.99 1.53
N ARG A 21 -5.76 9.19 1.61
CA ARG A 21 -5.41 10.18 2.65
C ARG A 21 -5.85 9.76 4.06
N ALA A 22 -6.84 8.89 4.18
CA ALA A 22 -7.27 8.37 5.47
C ALA A 22 -6.16 7.59 6.18
N THR A 23 -5.22 7.03 5.43
CA THR A 23 -4.10 6.23 5.95
C THR A 23 -2.88 7.07 6.36
N GLU A 24 -2.85 8.36 6.01
CA GLU A 24 -1.73 9.26 6.27
C GLU A 24 -1.82 9.96 7.65
N GLY A 25 -2.66 9.46 8.56
CA GLY A 25 -2.76 9.99 9.93
C GLY A 25 -3.78 11.11 10.11
N TYR A 26 -4.57 11.44 9.09
CA TYR A 26 -5.55 12.55 9.15
C TYR A 26 -6.85 12.22 9.86
N LEU A 27 -7.12 10.98 10.23
CA LEU A 27 -8.41 10.62 10.84
C LEU A 27 -8.45 10.85 12.35
N GLY A 28 -7.32 10.76 13.05
CA GLY A 28 -7.22 11.08 14.46
C GLY A 28 -8.46 10.70 15.27
N PRO A 29 -9.10 11.68 15.93
CA PRO A 29 -10.28 11.43 16.76
C PRO A 29 -11.53 10.89 16.02
N VAL A 30 -11.59 10.96 14.66
CA VAL A 30 -12.71 10.40 13.90
C VAL A 30 -12.66 8.87 13.89
N GLU A 31 -11.45 8.27 13.95
CA GLU A 31 -11.27 6.82 13.97
C GLU A 31 -12.01 6.17 15.15
N GLU A 32 -12.10 6.86 16.29
CA GLU A 32 -12.84 6.35 17.45
C GLU A 32 -14.32 6.09 17.16
N LEU A 33 -14.92 6.89 16.26
CA LEU A 33 -16.32 6.77 15.88
C LEU A 33 -16.58 5.72 14.82
N LEU A 34 -15.53 5.33 14.06
CA LEU A 34 -15.67 4.38 12.95
C LEU A 34 -15.94 2.96 13.44
N PRO A 35 -16.70 2.15 12.68
CA PRO A 35 -16.89 0.73 12.93
C PRO A 35 -15.62 -0.11 12.63
N VAL A 36 -14.58 0.52 12.08
CA VAL A 36 -13.33 -0.13 11.72
C VAL A 36 -12.14 0.55 12.37
N SER A 37 -11.03 -0.17 12.54
CA SER A 37 -9.74 0.32 12.99
C SER A 37 -8.69 0.09 11.91
N PHE A 38 -7.67 0.94 11.90
CA PHE A 38 -6.45 0.72 11.10
C PHE A 38 -5.40 -0.10 11.86
N SER A 39 -5.61 -0.28 13.16
CA SER A 39 -4.76 -1.11 14.01
C SER A 39 -5.27 -2.53 14.00
N VAL A 40 -4.33 -3.50 13.93
CA VAL A 40 -4.65 -4.92 14.04
C VAL A 40 -5.20 -5.20 15.43
N PRO A 41 -6.33 -5.89 15.58
CA PRO A 41 -6.82 -6.31 16.88
C PRO A 41 -5.84 -7.26 17.57
N GLU A 42 -5.65 -7.12 18.89
CA GLU A 42 -4.88 -8.06 19.68
C GLU A 42 -5.42 -9.48 19.52
N GLY A 43 -4.52 -10.45 19.25
CA GLY A 43 -4.87 -11.86 19.08
C GLY A 43 -5.24 -12.29 17.65
N VAL A 44 -5.31 -11.39 16.68
CA VAL A 44 -5.36 -11.76 15.26
C VAL A 44 -3.94 -12.03 14.77
N GLN A 45 -3.64 -13.30 14.46
CA GLN A 45 -2.41 -13.61 13.73
C GLN A 45 -2.52 -12.96 12.34
N GLU A 46 -1.82 -11.85 12.15
CA GLU A 46 -1.65 -11.30 10.81
C GLU A 46 -0.88 -12.32 9.96
N ALA A 47 -1.36 -12.50 8.73
CA ALA A 47 -0.59 -13.24 7.76
C ALA A 47 0.76 -12.54 7.54
N THR A 48 1.84 -13.30 7.58
CA THR A 48 3.21 -12.82 7.42
C THR A 48 3.42 -12.14 6.08
N VAL A 49 4.30 -11.15 6.06
CA VAL A 49 4.82 -10.52 4.87
C VAL A 49 6.22 -11.10 4.60
N ALA A 50 6.58 -11.29 3.34
CA ALA A 50 7.91 -11.72 2.95
C ALA A 50 8.57 -10.63 2.10
N ILE A 51 9.72 -10.13 2.55
CA ILE A 51 10.50 -9.11 1.86
C ILE A 51 11.87 -9.67 1.49
N ALA A 52 12.24 -9.56 0.21
CA ALA A 52 13.60 -9.80 -0.25
C ALA A 52 14.28 -8.47 -0.58
N PHE A 53 15.38 -8.18 0.11
CA PHE A 53 16.26 -7.07 -0.23
C PHE A 53 17.26 -7.53 -1.30
N VAL A 54 17.26 -6.86 -2.46
CA VAL A 54 18.21 -7.11 -3.57
C VAL A 54 19.14 -5.90 -3.66
N LEU A 55 20.41 -6.08 -3.31
CA LEU A 55 21.32 -5.01 -2.91
C LEU A 55 22.53 -4.96 -3.86
N ASP A 56 22.70 -3.85 -4.54
CA ASP A 56 23.87 -3.60 -5.38
C ASP A 56 25.12 -3.40 -4.51
N LYS A 57 26.12 -4.27 -4.69
CA LYS A 57 27.44 -4.13 -4.08
C LYS A 57 28.55 -3.87 -5.11
N SER A 58 28.19 -3.47 -6.33
CA SER A 58 29.15 -3.17 -7.38
C SER A 58 30.22 -2.15 -6.98
N ALA A 59 31.28 -2.05 -7.76
CA ALA A 59 32.41 -1.17 -7.47
C ALA A 59 32.01 0.32 -7.32
N SER A 60 30.94 0.77 -7.98
CA SER A 60 30.38 2.14 -7.84
C SER A 60 29.91 2.46 -6.43
N MET A 61 29.53 1.45 -5.64
CA MET A 61 29.11 1.58 -4.25
C MET A 61 30.28 1.91 -3.28
N ALA A 62 31.54 1.81 -3.75
CA ALA A 62 32.71 2.34 -3.02
C ALA A 62 32.74 3.87 -3.01
N GLY A 63 32.01 4.53 -3.92
CA GLY A 63 31.93 5.99 -4.00
C GLY A 63 31.48 6.63 -2.69
N ARG A 64 31.82 7.91 -2.50
CA ARG A 64 31.49 8.68 -1.30
C ARG A 64 30.29 9.59 -1.53
N ALA A 65 29.47 9.70 -0.49
CA ALA A 65 28.42 10.71 -0.33
C ALA A 65 28.71 11.50 0.94
N GLY A 66 29.38 12.64 0.79
CA GLY A 66 29.95 13.37 1.92
C GLY A 66 31.09 12.59 2.57
N THR A 67 31.01 12.32 3.86
CA THR A 67 32.04 11.59 4.63
C THR A 67 31.87 10.07 4.56
N LEU A 68 30.69 9.56 4.25
CA LEU A 68 30.36 8.13 4.25
C LEU A 68 30.49 7.53 2.84
N ARG A 69 30.78 6.23 2.77
CA ARG A 69 30.70 5.47 1.50
C ARG A 69 29.25 5.10 1.24
N LYS A 70 28.89 4.99 -0.06
CA LYS A 70 27.54 4.57 -0.45
C LYS A 70 27.15 3.22 0.14
N ILE A 71 28.08 2.26 0.12
CA ILE A 71 27.85 0.93 0.68
C ILE A 71 27.56 0.96 2.19
N ASP A 72 28.17 1.88 2.94
CA ASP A 72 27.91 1.98 4.38
C ASP A 72 26.51 2.53 4.66
N LEU A 73 26.04 3.48 3.85
CA LEU A 73 24.67 3.98 3.88
C LEU A 73 23.64 2.88 3.48
N LEU A 74 23.99 2.04 2.51
CA LEU A 74 23.14 0.89 2.12
C LEU A 74 23.01 -0.10 3.29
N LYS A 75 24.12 -0.46 3.94
CA LYS A 75 24.12 -1.35 5.10
C LYS A 75 23.23 -0.82 6.23
N GLU A 76 23.41 0.46 6.56
CA GLU A 76 22.61 1.13 7.58
C GLU A 76 21.12 1.14 7.21
N ALA A 77 20.82 1.45 5.95
CA ALA A 77 19.45 1.47 5.45
C ALA A 77 18.75 0.12 5.60
N VAL A 78 19.43 -0.97 5.23
CA VAL A 78 18.88 -2.33 5.34
C VAL A 78 18.71 -2.74 6.80
N ALA A 79 19.69 -2.48 7.64
CA ALA A 79 19.62 -2.76 9.08
C ALA A 79 18.39 -2.10 9.71
N GLN A 80 18.23 -0.78 9.52
CA GLN A 80 17.08 -0.04 10.03
C GLN A 80 15.74 -0.46 9.39
N ALA A 81 15.76 -0.90 8.13
CA ALA A 81 14.56 -1.38 7.46
C ALA A 81 14.06 -2.71 8.03
N VAL A 82 14.96 -3.58 8.47
CA VAL A 82 14.59 -4.85 9.11
C VAL A 82 14.05 -4.63 10.52
N GLU A 83 14.57 -3.67 11.27
CA GLU A 83 14.08 -3.31 12.62
C GLU A 83 12.59 -2.89 12.64
N VAL A 84 12.04 -2.41 11.53
CA VAL A 84 10.62 -2.03 11.44
C VAL A 84 9.72 -3.16 10.99
N MET A 85 10.27 -4.33 10.66
CA MET A 85 9.53 -5.55 10.37
C MET A 85 9.05 -6.20 11.66
N ARG A 86 8.00 -7.03 11.56
CA ARG A 86 7.54 -7.81 12.72
C ARG A 86 8.45 -9.04 12.88
N PRO A 87 8.59 -9.56 14.11
CA PRO A 87 9.41 -10.74 14.38
C PRO A 87 9.09 -11.95 13.48
N GLU A 88 7.82 -12.15 13.16
CA GLU A 88 7.29 -13.24 12.35
C GLU A 88 7.31 -12.98 10.84
N ASP A 89 7.53 -11.75 10.37
CA ASP A 89 7.67 -11.45 8.94
C ASP A 89 8.95 -12.10 8.40
N VAL A 90 8.89 -12.53 7.15
CA VAL A 90 10.04 -13.19 6.51
C VAL A 90 10.92 -12.15 5.83
N VAL A 91 12.19 -12.16 6.17
CA VAL A 91 13.24 -11.38 5.50
C VAL A 91 14.16 -12.30 4.73
N ALA A 92 14.58 -11.84 3.56
CA ALA A 92 15.65 -12.41 2.77
C ALA A 92 16.52 -11.26 2.26
N ALA A 93 17.82 -11.47 2.09
CA ALA A 93 18.71 -10.46 1.55
C ALA A 93 19.76 -11.10 0.65
N VAL A 94 19.85 -10.61 -0.59
CA VAL A 94 20.84 -11.01 -1.58
C VAL A 94 21.56 -9.75 -2.06
N ALA A 95 22.88 -9.77 -1.99
CA ALA A 95 23.72 -8.74 -2.60
C ALA A 95 24.17 -9.21 -3.96
N PHE A 96 24.38 -8.29 -4.90
CA PHE A 96 24.86 -8.64 -6.23
C PHE A 96 25.95 -7.70 -6.73
N ASP A 97 26.84 -8.26 -7.52
CA ASP A 97 27.75 -7.56 -8.42
C ASP A 97 27.61 -8.15 -9.84
N ARG A 98 28.39 -9.15 -10.22
CA ARG A 98 28.18 -9.98 -11.42
C ARG A 98 27.33 -11.19 -11.11
N ASP A 99 27.44 -11.69 -9.88
CA ASP A 99 26.78 -12.87 -9.37
C ASP A 99 25.99 -12.52 -8.11
N PRO A 100 24.89 -13.25 -7.79
CA PRO A 100 24.16 -13.10 -6.55
C PRO A 100 24.94 -13.72 -5.39
N HIS A 101 24.90 -13.03 -4.23
CA HIS A 101 25.52 -13.47 -2.98
C HIS A 101 24.49 -13.34 -1.85
N TRP A 102 23.97 -14.44 -1.37
CA TRP A 102 23.04 -14.45 -0.26
C TRP A 102 23.70 -13.96 1.02
N LEU A 103 23.11 -12.94 1.63
CA LEU A 103 23.46 -12.46 2.96
C LEU A 103 22.67 -13.22 4.02
N VAL A 104 21.40 -13.47 3.76
CA VAL A 104 20.52 -14.33 4.54
C VAL A 104 19.42 -14.89 3.63
N GLY A 105 19.14 -16.19 3.73
CA GLY A 105 18.01 -16.83 3.06
C GLY A 105 16.68 -16.47 3.71
N PRO A 106 15.52 -16.80 3.08
CA PRO A 106 14.22 -16.51 3.65
C PRO A 106 14.05 -17.10 5.06
N SER A 107 13.95 -16.23 6.06
CA SER A 107 13.85 -16.60 7.48
C SER A 107 12.98 -15.58 8.23
N PRO A 108 12.33 -15.94 9.34
CA PRO A 108 11.68 -14.97 10.20
C PRO A 108 12.64 -13.85 10.61
N ALA A 109 12.19 -12.61 10.64
CA ALA A 109 13.05 -11.46 10.90
C ALA A 109 13.80 -11.58 12.22
N GLN A 110 13.14 -12.08 13.27
CA GLN A 110 13.77 -12.33 14.58
C GLN A 110 14.93 -13.32 14.51
N ASP A 111 14.88 -14.32 13.63
CA ASP A 111 15.90 -15.36 13.53
C ASP A 111 17.04 -14.94 12.58
N ALA A 112 16.70 -14.11 11.58
CA ALA A 112 17.61 -13.63 10.54
C ALA A 112 18.49 -12.46 10.98
N GLU A 113 18.07 -11.68 11.98
CA GLU A 113 18.66 -10.37 12.35
C GLU A 113 20.16 -10.46 12.61
N ALA A 114 20.59 -11.38 13.46
CA ALA A 114 22.01 -11.49 13.86
C ALA A 114 22.91 -11.92 12.70
N GLU A 115 22.42 -12.87 11.85
CA GLU A 115 23.14 -13.32 10.66
C GLU A 115 23.23 -12.20 9.62
N LEU A 116 22.11 -11.51 9.38
CA LEU A 116 22.05 -10.40 8.44
C LEU A 116 23.00 -9.25 8.85
N TYR A 117 23.01 -8.85 10.13
CA TYR A 117 23.93 -7.81 10.59
C TYR A 117 25.40 -8.22 10.43
N THR A 118 25.72 -9.50 10.67
CA THR A 118 27.07 -10.03 10.46
C THR A 118 27.45 -9.99 8.99
N ALA A 119 26.57 -10.44 8.10
CA ALA A 119 26.78 -10.44 6.65
C ALA A 119 26.90 -9.02 6.09
N LEU A 120 26.05 -8.08 6.54
CA LEU A 120 26.12 -6.67 6.15
C LEU A 120 27.45 -6.03 6.55
N ARG A 121 27.99 -6.33 7.74
CA ARG A 121 29.32 -5.82 8.17
C ARG A 121 30.43 -6.31 7.25
N ALA A 122 30.37 -7.56 6.82
CA ALA A 122 31.36 -8.16 5.94
C ALA A 122 31.24 -7.71 4.48
N LEU A 123 30.06 -7.18 4.07
CA LEU A 123 29.78 -6.76 2.71
C LEU A 123 30.76 -5.68 2.25
N SER A 124 31.38 -5.89 1.10
CA SER A 124 32.34 -4.95 0.50
C SER A 124 32.02 -4.71 -0.97
N PRO A 125 32.18 -3.49 -1.48
CA PRO A 125 31.94 -3.18 -2.87
C PRO A 125 32.95 -3.90 -3.76
N SER A 126 32.46 -4.55 -4.83
CA SER A 126 33.30 -5.24 -5.80
C SER A 126 32.52 -5.47 -7.11
N GLY A 127 33.26 -5.82 -8.17
CA GLY A 127 32.70 -6.33 -9.40
C GLY A 127 31.93 -5.34 -10.27
N GLY A 128 31.14 -5.87 -11.17
CA GLY A 128 30.23 -5.15 -12.08
C GLY A 128 28.83 -5.01 -11.50
N THR A 129 27.85 -4.80 -12.39
CA THR A 129 26.44 -4.67 -12.01
C THR A 129 25.59 -5.55 -12.91
N ASP A 130 25.18 -6.71 -12.44
CA ASP A 130 24.26 -7.62 -13.13
C ASP A 130 23.11 -7.98 -12.17
N LEU A 131 22.01 -7.27 -12.30
CA LEU A 131 20.86 -7.48 -11.42
C LEU A 131 19.99 -8.69 -11.83
N TYR A 132 20.12 -9.17 -13.08
CA TYR A 132 19.27 -10.22 -13.62
C TYR A 132 19.24 -11.47 -12.72
N PRO A 133 20.36 -12.15 -12.45
CA PRO A 133 20.35 -13.37 -11.65
C PRO A 133 19.92 -13.13 -10.20
N ALA A 134 20.19 -11.95 -9.64
CA ALA A 134 19.79 -11.64 -8.28
C ALA A 134 18.27 -11.46 -8.13
N VAL A 135 17.62 -10.86 -9.13
CA VAL A 135 16.14 -10.75 -9.16
C VAL A 135 15.51 -12.12 -9.37
N GLU A 136 16.04 -12.93 -10.30
CA GLU A 136 15.58 -14.29 -10.55
C GLU A 136 15.66 -15.17 -9.29
N GLU A 137 16.80 -15.16 -8.59
CA GLU A 137 16.95 -15.88 -7.32
C GLU A 137 16.02 -15.39 -6.22
N ALA A 138 15.85 -14.07 -6.09
CA ALA A 138 14.92 -13.50 -5.11
C ALA A 138 13.46 -13.91 -5.38
N LEU A 139 13.05 -13.94 -6.67
CA LEU A 139 11.73 -14.45 -7.06
C LEU A 139 11.57 -15.92 -6.70
N ALA A 140 12.55 -16.76 -7.07
CA ALA A 140 12.54 -18.18 -6.77
C ALA A 140 12.48 -18.46 -5.27
N ALA A 141 13.18 -17.65 -4.45
CA ALA A 141 13.19 -17.77 -3.00
C ALA A 141 11.85 -17.37 -2.36
N LEU A 142 11.16 -16.34 -2.91
CA LEU A 142 9.88 -15.90 -2.40
C LEU A 142 8.71 -16.78 -2.88
N ALA A 143 8.82 -17.42 -4.05
CA ALA A 143 7.73 -18.16 -4.67
C ALA A 143 7.07 -19.21 -3.76
N PRO A 144 7.82 -20.11 -3.06
CA PRO A 144 7.25 -21.17 -2.24
C PRO A 144 6.68 -20.69 -0.90
N LEU A 145 6.95 -19.45 -0.47
CA LEU A 145 6.56 -18.96 0.84
C LEU A 145 5.05 -18.77 0.94
N ARG A 146 4.48 -19.14 2.09
CA ARG A 146 3.09 -18.88 2.43
C ARG A 146 2.95 -17.53 3.14
N ALA A 147 3.19 -16.43 2.40
CA ALA A 147 3.03 -15.07 2.90
C ALA A 147 1.85 -14.39 2.20
N ARG A 148 1.16 -13.52 2.94
CA ARG A 148 0.04 -12.72 2.40
C ARG A 148 0.50 -11.76 1.31
N LEU A 149 1.67 -11.18 1.51
CA LEU A 149 2.33 -10.27 0.59
C LEU A 149 3.79 -10.67 0.44
N LYS A 150 4.25 -10.71 -0.80
CA LYS A 150 5.63 -10.96 -1.16
C LYS A 150 6.15 -9.74 -1.90
N HIS A 151 7.32 -9.25 -1.53
CA HIS A 151 7.83 -8.01 -2.11
C HIS A 151 9.35 -8.03 -2.24
N ILE A 152 9.86 -7.47 -3.34
CA ILE A 152 11.28 -7.23 -3.55
C ILE A 152 11.56 -5.73 -3.39
N LEU A 153 12.55 -5.40 -2.57
CA LEU A 153 13.12 -4.06 -2.44
C LEU A 153 14.51 -4.08 -3.10
N LEU A 154 14.59 -3.57 -4.33
CA LEU A 154 15.81 -3.53 -5.13
C LEU A 154 16.47 -2.17 -5.02
N VAL A 155 17.75 -2.14 -4.63
CA VAL A 155 18.56 -0.91 -4.56
C VAL A 155 19.76 -1.03 -5.48
N SER A 156 19.91 -0.11 -6.42
CA SER A 156 21.06 -0.07 -7.34
C SER A 156 21.45 1.38 -7.69
N ASP A 157 22.75 1.61 -7.88
CA ASP A 157 23.31 2.92 -8.29
C ASP A 157 23.92 2.88 -9.71
N GLY A 158 23.84 1.75 -10.41
CA GLY A 158 24.50 1.52 -11.68
C GLY A 158 23.60 1.07 -12.82
N ARG A 159 24.24 0.92 -13.97
CA ARG A 159 23.62 0.30 -15.15
C ARG A 159 23.90 -1.19 -15.14
N THR A 160 22.84 -1.98 -15.30
CA THR A 160 22.96 -3.42 -15.37
C THR A 160 23.51 -3.90 -16.71
N VAL A 161 24.20 -5.04 -16.70
CA VAL A 161 24.58 -5.77 -17.90
C VAL A 161 23.32 -6.26 -18.61
N ARG A 162 23.23 -6.02 -19.92
CA ARG A 162 22.09 -6.45 -20.77
C ARG A 162 22.49 -7.55 -21.75
N GLU A 163 23.75 -7.59 -22.12
CA GLU A 163 24.25 -8.55 -23.09
C GLU A 163 24.16 -10.00 -22.54
N GLY A 164 23.56 -10.88 -23.30
CA GLY A 164 23.33 -12.27 -22.90
C GLY A 164 22.22 -12.46 -21.85
N ARG A 165 21.41 -11.46 -21.56
CA ARG A 165 20.28 -11.54 -20.62
C ARG A 165 18.93 -11.40 -21.32
N ASP A 166 17.97 -12.28 -21.00
CA ASP A 166 16.60 -12.25 -21.54
C ASP A 166 15.66 -11.49 -20.60
N PHE A 167 15.84 -10.17 -20.54
CA PHE A 167 14.97 -9.31 -19.72
C PHE A 167 13.47 -9.42 -20.05
N PRO A 168 13.02 -9.56 -21.31
CA PRO A 168 11.62 -9.79 -21.61
C PRO A 168 11.03 -11.03 -20.92
N THR A 169 11.80 -12.10 -20.77
CA THR A 169 11.37 -13.29 -20.00
C THR A 169 11.31 -12.98 -18.51
N LEU A 170 12.33 -12.33 -17.95
CA LEU A 170 12.32 -11.92 -16.54
C LEU A 170 11.13 -11.02 -16.20
N TYR A 171 10.77 -10.06 -17.09
CA TYR A 171 9.60 -9.20 -16.86
C TYR A 171 8.29 -9.99 -16.83
N ARG A 172 8.13 -11.03 -17.64
CA ARG A 172 6.98 -11.92 -17.61
C ARG A 172 6.94 -12.74 -16.33
N GLU A 173 8.07 -13.30 -15.92
CA GLU A 173 8.18 -14.06 -14.66
C GLU A 173 7.83 -13.21 -13.46
N VAL A 174 8.31 -11.96 -13.40
CA VAL A 174 7.94 -11.00 -12.38
C VAL A 174 6.42 -10.74 -12.37
N ALA A 175 5.83 -10.50 -13.55
CA ALA A 175 4.39 -10.24 -13.67
C ALA A 175 3.54 -11.44 -13.22
N ASP A 176 3.95 -12.64 -13.58
CA ASP A 176 3.22 -13.88 -13.29
C ASP A 176 3.41 -14.35 -11.83
N SER A 177 4.48 -13.93 -11.17
CA SER A 177 4.83 -14.36 -9.82
C SER A 177 3.88 -13.85 -8.72
N GLY A 178 3.19 -12.74 -8.97
CA GLY A 178 2.41 -12.02 -7.95
C GLY A 178 3.27 -11.36 -6.86
N VAL A 179 4.59 -11.29 -7.06
CA VAL A 179 5.54 -10.61 -6.17
C VAL A 179 5.62 -9.13 -6.56
N GLY A 180 5.34 -8.23 -5.60
CA GLY A 180 5.54 -6.79 -5.81
C GLY A 180 7.03 -6.44 -5.88
N LEU A 181 7.41 -5.38 -6.59
CA LEU A 181 8.79 -4.93 -6.65
C LEU A 181 8.86 -3.40 -6.59
N THR A 182 9.61 -2.89 -5.62
CA THR A 182 9.99 -1.47 -5.58
C THR A 182 11.48 -1.36 -5.85
N ALA A 183 11.85 -0.60 -6.88
CA ALA A 183 13.23 -0.29 -7.19
C ALA A 183 13.61 1.11 -6.71
N ILE A 184 14.73 1.23 -6.02
CA ILE A 184 15.33 2.48 -5.57
C ILE A 184 16.59 2.69 -6.40
N ALA A 185 16.50 3.59 -7.36
CA ALA A 185 17.57 3.94 -8.27
C ALA A 185 18.38 5.12 -7.69
N VAL A 186 19.63 4.86 -7.32
CA VAL A 186 20.46 5.80 -6.57
C VAL A 186 21.44 6.52 -7.49
N GLY A 187 21.60 7.83 -7.26
CA GLY A 187 22.60 8.65 -7.96
C GLY A 187 22.12 9.27 -9.26
N PRO A 188 23.02 9.92 -10.03
CA PRO A 188 22.66 10.78 -11.14
C PRO A 188 22.32 10.04 -12.45
N VAL A 189 22.75 8.79 -12.62
CA VAL A 189 22.62 8.04 -13.88
C VAL A 189 22.30 6.55 -13.63
N PRO A 190 21.18 6.27 -12.93
CA PRO A 190 20.75 4.88 -12.71
C PRO A 190 20.15 4.28 -14.00
N ASP A 191 20.02 2.96 -14.04
CA ASP A 191 19.34 2.27 -15.14
C ASP A 191 17.83 2.33 -15.01
N THR A 192 17.27 3.50 -15.29
CA THR A 192 15.84 3.75 -15.14
C THR A 192 14.97 2.95 -16.12
N GLU A 193 15.52 2.49 -17.23
CA GLU A 193 14.78 1.70 -18.22
C GLU A 193 14.50 0.30 -17.69
N VAL A 194 15.54 -0.48 -17.33
CA VAL A 194 15.38 -1.83 -16.81
C VAL A 194 14.62 -1.84 -15.49
N LEU A 195 14.99 -0.94 -14.55
CA LEU A 195 14.30 -0.83 -13.27
C LEU A 195 12.83 -0.41 -13.43
N GLY A 196 12.54 0.46 -14.41
CA GLY A 196 11.18 0.89 -14.73
C GLY A 196 10.32 -0.23 -15.31
N GLU A 197 10.86 -1.06 -16.21
CA GLU A 197 10.14 -2.21 -16.74
C GLU A 197 9.88 -3.28 -15.67
N LEU A 198 10.88 -3.60 -14.82
CA LEU A 198 10.72 -4.52 -13.70
C LEU A 198 9.61 -4.06 -12.75
N THR A 199 9.64 -2.79 -12.34
CA THR A 199 8.63 -2.26 -11.43
C THR A 199 7.24 -2.22 -12.05
N ARG A 200 7.14 -1.92 -13.35
CA ARG A 200 5.87 -1.92 -14.08
C ARG A 200 5.30 -3.33 -14.18
N ALA A 201 6.13 -4.32 -14.48
CA ALA A 201 5.75 -5.73 -14.54
C ALA A 201 5.22 -6.23 -13.19
N ALA A 202 5.86 -5.84 -12.09
CA ALA A 202 5.46 -6.20 -10.74
C ALA A 202 4.25 -5.40 -10.20
N GLY A 203 3.73 -4.41 -10.94
CA GLY A 203 2.74 -3.47 -10.41
C GLY A 203 3.27 -2.60 -9.25
N GLY A 204 4.59 -2.40 -9.20
CA GLY A 204 5.27 -1.69 -8.12
C GLY A 204 5.68 -0.25 -8.45
N SER A 205 6.77 0.23 -7.85
CA SER A 205 7.19 1.63 -7.95
C SER A 205 8.69 1.78 -8.20
N LEU A 206 9.06 2.69 -9.10
CA LEU A 206 10.45 3.14 -9.26
C LEU A 206 10.64 4.46 -8.51
N LEU A 207 11.57 4.48 -7.57
CA LEU A 207 11.96 5.66 -6.80
C LEU A 207 13.34 6.13 -7.27
N LEU A 208 13.42 7.37 -7.73
CA LEU A 208 14.69 8.01 -8.07
C LEU A 208 15.22 8.73 -6.84
N LEU A 209 16.44 8.38 -6.43
CA LEU A 209 17.08 8.93 -5.26
C LEU A 209 18.41 9.60 -5.66
N PRO A 210 18.40 10.90 -5.98
CA PRO A 210 19.61 11.61 -6.39
C PRO A 210 20.70 11.62 -5.31
N ASP A 211 20.30 11.64 -4.04
CA ASP A 211 21.18 11.64 -2.88
C ASP A 211 20.99 10.37 -2.04
N ILE A 212 21.99 9.50 -2.07
CA ILE A 212 21.96 8.24 -1.30
C ILE A 212 21.87 8.44 0.22
N ARG A 213 22.18 9.60 0.75
CA ARG A 213 22.04 9.91 2.18
C ARG A 213 20.59 9.83 2.66
N GLU A 214 19.63 9.94 1.75
CA GLU A 214 18.21 9.74 2.04
C GLU A 214 17.79 8.26 2.04
N LEU A 215 18.66 7.34 1.59
CA LEU A 215 18.33 5.92 1.44
C LEU A 215 17.79 5.28 2.72
N PRO A 216 18.38 5.47 3.92
CA PRO A 216 17.84 4.88 5.14
C PRO A 216 16.37 5.27 5.37
N ARG A 217 16.07 6.57 5.25
CA ARG A 217 14.70 7.08 5.42
C ARG A 217 13.73 6.53 4.38
N VAL A 218 14.18 6.45 3.12
CA VAL A 218 13.35 5.95 2.02
C VAL A 218 13.10 4.46 2.17
N LEU A 219 14.14 3.66 2.48
CA LEU A 219 14.02 2.22 2.62
C LEU A 219 13.13 1.82 3.80
N ILE A 220 13.27 2.48 4.97
CA ILE A 220 12.37 2.31 6.11
C ILE A 220 10.92 2.58 5.69
N ARG A 221 10.66 3.69 5.00
CA ARG A 221 9.31 4.06 4.57
C ARG A 221 8.71 3.01 3.62
N GLU A 222 9.49 2.54 2.65
CA GLU A 222 9.00 1.54 1.69
C GLU A 222 8.79 0.18 2.37
N THR A 223 9.70 -0.23 3.29
CA THR A 223 9.49 -1.43 4.10
C THR A 223 8.21 -1.33 4.94
N GLN A 224 7.99 -0.20 5.62
CA GLN A 224 6.75 0.03 6.37
C GLN A 224 5.49 -0.03 5.50
N ARG A 225 5.56 0.47 4.25
CA ARG A 225 4.44 0.37 3.30
C ARG A 225 4.10 -1.08 2.94
N VAL A 226 5.11 -1.94 2.86
CA VAL A 226 4.95 -3.36 2.56
C VAL A 226 4.47 -4.13 3.79
N VAL A 227 5.11 -3.93 4.94
CA VAL A 227 4.78 -4.63 6.20
C VAL A 227 3.39 -4.24 6.73
N ARG A 228 3.01 -2.98 6.53
CA ARG A 228 1.70 -2.45 6.96
C ARG A 228 0.97 -1.83 5.77
N PRO A 229 0.54 -2.64 4.79
CA PRO A 229 -0.20 -2.10 3.66
C PRO A 229 -1.50 -1.49 4.19
N ARG A 230 -1.60 -0.16 4.11
CA ARG A 230 -2.82 0.54 4.52
C ARG A 230 -3.87 0.54 3.44
N PHE A 231 -3.51 0.16 2.22
CA PHE A 231 -4.45 -0.02 1.11
C PHE A 231 -3.91 -1.07 0.14
N LEU A 232 -4.83 -1.75 -0.52
CA LEU A 232 -4.56 -2.74 -1.55
C LEU A 232 -5.06 -2.18 -2.88
N GLU A 233 -4.21 -2.25 -3.92
CA GLU A 233 -4.56 -1.90 -5.30
C GLU A 233 -4.72 -3.19 -6.11
N GLY A 234 -5.67 -3.22 -7.02
CA GLY A 234 -6.01 -4.38 -7.86
C GLY A 234 -7.51 -4.51 -8.04
N GLU A 235 -7.94 -5.52 -8.80
CA GLU A 235 -9.35 -5.83 -8.96
C GLU A 235 -9.79 -6.82 -7.87
N PHE A 236 -10.72 -6.38 -7.04
CA PHE A 236 -11.25 -7.18 -5.94
C PHE A 236 -12.76 -7.34 -6.07
N PRO A 237 -13.27 -8.56 -6.29
CA PRO A 237 -14.69 -8.83 -6.18
C PRO A 237 -15.23 -8.47 -4.81
N VAL A 238 -16.43 -7.91 -4.78
CA VAL A 238 -17.15 -7.59 -3.53
C VAL A 238 -18.14 -8.71 -3.24
N GLN A 239 -18.16 -9.15 -2.00
CA GLN A 239 -19.04 -10.20 -1.52
C GLN A 239 -19.95 -9.68 -0.39
N PRO A 240 -21.21 -10.19 -0.31
CA PRO A 240 -22.06 -9.89 0.83
C PRO A 240 -21.42 -10.37 2.15
N GLY A 241 -21.39 -9.50 3.13
CA GLY A 241 -20.98 -9.81 4.50
C GLY A 241 -22.15 -10.30 5.37
N PRO A 242 -21.89 -10.67 6.63
CA PRO A 242 -22.91 -11.18 7.56
C PRO A 242 -24.11 -10.23 7.77
N ALA A 243 -23.89 -8.92 7.69
CA ALA A 243 -24.93 -7.92 7.88
C ALA A 243 -25.69 -7.55 6.57
N ALA A 244 -25.26 -8.05 5.42
CA ALA A 244 -25.86 -7.73 4.13
C ALA A 244 -27.35 -8.05 4.03
N PRO A 245 -27.87 -9.21 4.53
CA PRO A 245 -29.29 -9.54 4.45
C PRO A 245 -30.17 -8.52 5.15
N GLY A 246 -29.78 -8.07 6.34
CA GLY A 246 -30.52 -7.05 7.11
C GLY A 246 -30.57 -5.67 6.47
N LEU A 247 -29.73 -5.43 5.46
CA LEU A 247 -29.62 -4.15 4.75
C LEU A 247 -30.13 -4.25 3.29
N GLY A 248 -30.61 -5.42 2.85
CA GLY A 248 -31.04 -5.65 1.48
C GLY A 248 -29.89 -5.65 0.44
N LEU A 249 -28.65 -5.86 0.89
CA LEU A 249 -27.45 -5.80 0.04
C LEU A 249 -27.05 -7.16 -0.54
N HIS A 250 -27.71 -8.24 -0.13
CA HIS A 250 -27.37 -9.61 -0.53
C HIS A 250 -27.72 -9.94 -2.00
N GLU A 251 -28.65 -9.18 -2.62
CA GLU A 251 -29.05 -9.33 -4.02
C GLU A 251 -28.28 -8.37 -4.96
N LEU A 252 -27.45 -7.48 -4.42
CA LEU A 252 -26.74 -6.50 -5.23
C LEU A 252 -25.51 -7.14 -5.89
N SER A 253 -25.49 -7.14 -7.22
CA SER A 253 -24.27 -7.38 -8.00
C SER A 253 -23.45 -6.09 -8.03
N LEU A 254 -22.37 -6.04 -7.27
CA LEU A 254 -21.49 -4.89 -7.22
C LEU A 254 -20.31 -5.08 -8.18
N PRO A 255 -19.86 -4.02 -8.87
CA PRO A 255 -18.65 -4.09 -9.68
C PRO A 255 -17.44 -4.37 -8.79
N PRO A 256 -16.37 -4.99 -9.33
CA PRO A 256 -15.14 -5.18 -8.59
C PRO A 256 -14.54 -3.83 -8.18
N LEU A 257 -13.91 -3.81 -7.02
CA LEU A 257 -13.14 -2.65 -6.55
C LEU A 257 -11.77 -2.65 -7.20
N HIS A 258 -11.29 -1.47 -7.61
CA HIS A 258 -9.91 -1.31 -8.08
C HIS A 258 -8.91 -1.09 -6.95
N GLY A 259 -9.37 -1.10 -5.72
CA GLY A 259 -8.60 -1.01 -4.50
C GLY A 259 -9.43 -0.63 -3.30
N TYR A 260 -8.91 -0.89 -2.11
CA TYR A 260 -9.56 -0.52 -0.85
C TYR A 260 -8.53 -0.30 0.26
N THR A 261 -8.95 0.49 1.25
CA THR A 261 -8.18 0.72 2.47
C THR A 261 -8.32 -0.48 3.39
N LEU A 262 -7.20 -1.08 3.77
CA LEU A 262 -7.19 -2.20 4.71
C LEU A 262 -7.59 -1.72 6.10
N THR A 263 -8.61 -2.35 6.64
CA THR A 263 -9.15 -2.04 7.97
C THR A 263 -9.60 -3.33 8.65
N PHE A 264 -9.72 -3.26 9.97
CA PHE A 264 -10.20 -4.37 10.81
C PHE A 264 -11.52 -3.99 11.45
N PRO A 265 -12.52 -4.88 11.47
CA PRO A 265 -13.79 -4.58 12.12
C PRO A 265 -13.60 -4.49 13.64
N LYS A 266 -14.17 -3.45 14.27
CA LYS A 266 -14.25 -3.37 15.73
C LYS A 266 -15.26 -4.40 16.26
N PRO A 267 -15.19 -4.80 17.54
CA PRO A 267 -16.12 -5.81 18.11
C PRO A 267 -17.61 -5.50 17.95
N THR A 268 -17.94 -4.19 17.83
CA THR A 268 -19.33 -3.72 17.66
C THR A 268 -19.71 -3.51 16.19
N ALA A 269 -18.84 -3.84 15.25
CA ALA A 269 -19.07 -3.61 13.84
C ALA A 269 -19.95 -4.68 13.21
N GLU A 270 -20.93 -4.25 12.43
CA GLU A 270 -21.74 -5.06 11.53
C GLU A 270 -21.13 -4.95 10.12
N VAL A 271 -20.46 -6.00 9.63
CA VAL A 271 -19.84 -5.99 8.30
C VAL A 271 -20.87 -6.37 7.24
N ALA A 272 -21.16 -5.41 6.37
CA ALA A 272 -22.17 -5.56 5.32
C ALA A 272 -21.58 -6.03 3.98
N LEU A 273 -20.37 -5.58 3.63
CA LEU A 273 -19.67 -5.99 2.42
C LEU A 273 -18.23 -6.35 2.75
N LEU A 274 -17.74 -7.40 2.07
CA LEU A 274 -16.38 -7.93 2.21
C LEU A 274 -15.67 -7.93 0.85
N SER A 275 -14.37 -7.80 0.86
CA SER A 275 -13.52 -8.14 -0.29
C SER A 275 -13.39 -9.66 -0.44
N ALA A 276 -12.85 -10.12 -1.57
CA ALA A 276 -12.52 -11.55 -1.76
C ALA A 276 -11.50 -12.08 -0.73
N LYS A 277 -10.78 -11.18 -0.05
CA LYS A 277 -9.84 -11.51 1.04
C LYS A 277 -10.48 -11.44 2.44
N ALA A 278 -11.81 -11.33 2.51
CA ALA A 278 -12.59 -11.16 3.74
C ALA A 278 -12.29 -9.87 4.52
N ASP A 279 -11.68 -8.87 3.89
CA ASP A 279 -11.49 -7.55 4.51
C ASP A 279 -12.78 -6.71 4.41
N PRO A 280 -13.13 -5.88 5.42
CA PRO A 280 -14.33 -5.05 5.40
C PRO A 280 -14.29 -4.01 4.29
N VAL A 281 -15.30 -4.02 3.42
CA VAL A 281 -15.52 -2.98 2.39
C VAL A 281 -16.56 -1.97 2.86
N LEU A 282 -17.63 -2.46 3.48
CA LEU A 282 -18.65 -1.65 4.16
C LEU A 282 -18.90 -2.23 5.55
N ALA A 283 -18.66 -1.43 6.55
CA ALA A 283 -18.95 -1.77 7.94
C ALA A 283 -19.82 -0.68 8.58
N LEU A 284 -20.69 -1.08 9.50
CA LEU A 284 -21.59 -0.22 10.22
C LEU A 284 -21.44 -0.46 11.73
N ALA A 285 -21.76 0.57 12.53
CA ALA A 285 -21.93 0.42 13.98
C ALA A 285 -23.02 1.38 14.46
N ARG A 286 -23.63 1.04 15.61
CA ARG A 286 -24.53 1.94 16.32
C ARG A 286 -23.75 2.80 17.29
N LEU A 287 -24.10 4.08 17.35
CA LEU A 287 -23.57 5.02 18.33
C LEU A 287 -24.75 5.78 18.95
N GLY A 288 -25.18 5.35 20.15
CA GLY A 288 -26.42 5.85 20.74
C GLY A 288 -27.63 5.50 19.89
N LEU A 289 -28.42 6.51 19.51
CA LEU A 289 -29.60 6.35 18.62
C LEU A 289 -29.21 6.39 17.13
N GLY A 290 -28.01 6.84 16.79
CA GLY A 290 -27.54 6.99 15.41
C GLY A 290 -26.71 5.83 14.91
N ARG A 291 -26.23 5.97 13.66
CA ARG A 291 -25.40 4.96 12.99
C ARG A 291 -24.18 5.59 12.35
N VAL A 292 -23.06 4.87 12.39
CA VAL A 292 -21.83 5.21 11.68
C VAL A 292 -21.54 4.12 10.66
N ALA A 293 -21.18 4.51 9.45
CA ALA A 293 -20.74 3.62 8.41
C ALA A 293 -19.36 4.03 7.92
N ALA A 294 -18.51 3.04 7.66
CA ALA A 294 -17.21 3.19 7.00
C ALA A 294 -17.23 2.44 5.68
N LEU A 295 -16.88 3.13 4.60
CA LEU A 295 -16.76 2.58 3.26
C LEU A 295 -15.29 2.70 2.84
N THR A 296 -14.64 1.59 2.48
CA THR A 296 -13.19 1.50 2.28
C THR A 296 -12.69 1.53 0.83
N PRO A 297 -13.51 1.59 -0.24
CA PRO A 297 -13.01 1.56 -1.59
C PRO A 297 -12.15 2.77 -1.92
N ILE A 298 -11.12 2.54 -2.73
CA ILE A 298 -10.30 3.58 -3.34
C ILE A 298 -10.75 3.70 -4.78
N SER A 299 -11.22 4.89 -5.16
CA SER A 299 -11.43 5.20 -6.56
C SER A 299 -10.07 5.53 -7.19
N PRO A 300 -9.71 5.00 -8.37
CA PRO A 300 -8.60 5.52 -9.14
C PRO A 300 -8.82 7.02 -9.35
N ALA A 301 -7.77 7.79 -9.55
CA ALA A 301 -7.72 9.26 -9.59
C ALA A 301 -8.64 10.00 -10.61
N ALA A 302 -9.52 9.30 -11.30
CA ALA A 302 -10.69 9.83 -11.95
C ALA A 302 -11.81 9.82 -10.90
N GLY A 303 -12.30 10.99 -10.48
CA GLY A 303 -13.32 11.19 -9.46
C GLY A 303 -14.48 10.20 -9.54
N PRO A 304 -15.25 10.04 -8.45
CA PRO A 304 -16.21 8.95 -8.32
C PRO A 304 -17.19 8.97 -9.51
N ARG A 305 -16.99 8.09 -10.45
CA ARG A 305 -18.10 7.59 -11.25
C ARG A 305 -18.84 6.64 -10.30
N ILE A 306 -19.65 7.22 -9.44
CA ILE A 306 -20.74 6.47 -8.84
C ILE A 306 -21.47 5.90 -10.04
N GLY A 307 -21.30 4.61 -10.27
CA GLY A 307 -22.02 3.90 -11.31
C GLY A 307 -23.47 4.29 -11.16
N SER A 308 -24.07 4.74 -12.24
CA SER A 308 -25.49 5.06 -12.29
C SER A 308 -26.24 3.91 -11.63
N LEU A 309 -26.74 4.14 -10.43
CA LEU A 309 -27.70 3.26 -9.80
C LEU A 309 -28.79 3.02 -10.84
N PRO A 310 -29.13 1.78 -11.19
CA PRO A 310 -30.23 1.52 -12.08
C PRO A 310 -31.47 2.18 -11.47
N ARG A 311 -32.07 3.10 -12.19
CA ARG A 311 -33.38 3.66 -11.85
C ARG A 311 -34.45 2.59 -12.08
N THR A 312 -34.46 1.60 -11.23
CA THR A 312 -35.60 0.69 -11.13
C THR A 312 -36.22 0.92 -9.77
N CYS A 313 -37.17 1.83 -9.74
CA CYS A 313 -38.20 1.79 -8.70
C CYS A 313 -39.08 0.56 -9.00
N PRO A 314 -39.16 -0.45 -8.11
CA PRO A 314 -40.17 -1.46 -8.23
C PRO A 314 -41.49 -0.83 -7.76
N GLY A 315 -42.47 -0.77 -8.67
CA GLY A 315 -43.89 -0.93 -8.45
C GLY A 315 -44.61 0.07 -7.56
N SER A 316 -45.43 0.91 -8.20
CA SER A 316 -46.73 1.39 -7.80
C SER A 316 -46.96 1.74 -6.31
N CYS A 317 -46.77 3.01 -5.97
CA CYS A 317 -47.53 3.65 -4.91
C CYS A 317 -48.77 4.33 -5.53
N PRO A 318 -50.01 4.04 -5.11
CA PRO A 318 -51.16 4.82 -5.45
C PRO A 318 -51.26 6.03 -4.54
N GLY A 319 -51.08 7.20 -5.06
CA GLY A 319 -51.23 8.45 -4.30
C GLY A 319 -50.67 9.64 -5.04
N SER A 320 -51.52 10.44 -5.59
CA SER A 320 -51.29 11.69 -6.30
C SER A 320 -50.39 12.68 -5.54
N PHE A 321 -49.18 12.96 -6.13
CA PHE A 321 -48.40 14.15 -5.79
C PHE A 321 -48.30 15.06 -7.03
N PRO A 322 -48.43 16.40 -6.83
CA PRO A 322 -48.33 17.35 -7.93
C PRO A 322 -46.91 17.48 -8.47
N PRO A 323 -46.69 17.93 -9.74
CA PRO A 323 -45.39 18.03 -10.37
C PRO A 323 -44.52 19.10 -9.71
N CYS A 324 -43.37 18.71 -9.21
CA CYS A 324 -42.39 19.61 -8.62
C CYS A 324 -41.58 20.29 -9.75
N GLY A 325 -42.07 21.43 -10.22
CA GLY A 325 -41.34 22.35 -11.07
C GLY A 325 -40.66 23.42 -10.23
N ARG A 326 -39.43 23.20 -9.81
CA ARG A 326 -38.52 24.30 -9.43
C ARG A 326 -37.08 23.93 -9.84
N ARG A 327 -36.49 24.76 -10.67
CA ARG A 327 -35.07 24.71 -11.00
C ARG A 327 -34.22 24.96 -9.75
N PRO A 328 -33.09 24.29 -9.55
CA PRO A 328 -32.20 24.58 -8.44
C PRO A 328 -31.58 25.98 -8.58
N PRO A 329 -31.32 26.70 -7.48
CA PRO A 329 -30.72 28.02 -7.52
C PRO A 329 -29.27 27.95 -8.06
N ARG A 330 -28.96 28.85 -9.00
CA ARG A 330 -27.59 29.05 -9.47
C ARG A 330 -26.80 29.72 -8.34
N TRP A 331 -25.76 29.07 -7.86
CA TRP A 331 -24.75 29.70 -7.01
C TRP A 331 -23.95 30.67 -7.87
N ARG A 332 -24.03 31.97 -7.54
CA ARG A 332 -23.13 33.01 -8.07
C ARG A 332 -21.89 33.02 -7.17
N SER A 333 -20.70 32.89 -7.77
CA SER A 333 -19.43 33.17 -7.14
C SER A 333 -19.37 34.64 -6.74
N PRO A 334 -18.91 35.03 -5.52
CA PRO A 334 -18.64 36.41 -5.20
C PRO A 334 -17.38 36.86 -5.97
N GLY A 335 -17.54 37.92 -6.76
CA GLY A 335 -16.45 38.61 -7.43
C GLY A 335 -15.55 39.37 -6.43
N PRO A 336 -14.32 39.77 -6.83
CA PRO A 336 -13.37 40.42 -5.94
C PRO A 336 -13.82 41.87 -5.62
N GLY A 337 -14.14 42.09 -4.34
CA GLY A 337 -14.42 43.42 -3.80
C GLY A 337 -13.13 44.20 -3.64
N ARG A 338 -13.09 45.37 -4.28
CA ARG A 338 -12.09 46.44 -4.10
C ARG A 338 -12.25 47.07 -2.70
N GLY A 339 -11.11 47.49 -2.18
CA GLY A 339 -10.95 48.08 -0.88
C GLY A 339 -11.66 49.41 -0.64
N GLY A 340 -11.70 49.80 0.59
CA GLY A 340 -12.12 51.09 1.08
C GLY A 340 -12.28 51.09 2.61
N GLY A 341 -11.35 51.61 3.26
CA GLY A 341 -11.01 52.15 4.49
C GLY A 341 -12.05 52.48 5.57
N CYS A 342 -11.45 52.72 6.75
CA CYS A 342 -11.89 53.45 7.93
C CYS A 342 -12.78 52.67 8.96
N TRP A 343 -12.27 52.43 10.03
CA TRP A 343 -12.15 52.80 11.45
C TRP A 343 -11.86 51.56 12.31
#